data_f7007a46d113346623d294110d49fa27
#
_entry.id   f7007a46d113346623d294110d49fa27
#
_cell.length_a   1.000
_cell.length_b   1.000
_cell.length_c   1.000
_cell.angle_alpha   90.00
_cell.angle_beta   90.00
_cell.angle_gamma   90.00
#
_symmetry.space_group_name_H-M   'P 1'
#
loop_
_entity.id
_entity.type
_entity.pdbx_description
1 polymer ?
#
loop_
_entity_poly.entity_id
_entity_poly.type
_entity_poly.pdbx_seq_one_letter_code
_entity_poly.pdbx_strand_id
1 'polypeptide(L)'
;MDRKKQLKQQFQEIETVAGVYQIKNKVNGKLFVESTRNLKTINGVKFTLNNNTHMNKKLQSDWNEVGKEAFTIEILDTLKNDEDNPYYNEKEALKELEQKWLDQLKPFGENGYN
;
A
#
# COMPACT_ATOMS: atom_id res chain seq x y z
N MET A 1 -0.28 1.68 34.06
CA MET A 1 0.00 1.02 33.62
C MET A 1 -0.15 0.87 33.28
N ASP A 2 -0.10 1.16 33.04
CA ASP A 2 0.04 0.76 32.46
C ASP A 2 -0.44 1.04 31.99
N ARG A 3 -0.59 1.33 31.89
CA ARG A 3 -0.70 1.14 31.25
C ARG A 3 -0.60 1.69 30.73
N LYS A 4 -0.48 2.02 30.72
CA LYS A 4 0.00 2.00 30.19
C LYS A 4 0.32 1.96 29.70
N LYS A 5 0.45 2.03 29.76
CA LYS A 5 1.04 1.53 29.21
C LYS A 5 0.71 1.33 28.67
N GLN A 6 0.53 1.40 28.52
CA GLN A 6 0.50 0.89 27.82
C GLN A 6 0.05 1.27 27.07
N LEU A 7 -0.14 1.71 27.01
CA LEU A 7 -0.15 1.75 26.15
C LEU A 7 0.06 2.28 25.59
N LYS A 8 0.26 2.36 25.63
CA LYS A 8 1.01 2.35 25.02
C LYS A 8 1.29 2.28 24.46
N GLN A 9 1.34 2.21 24.52
CA GLN A 9 1.90 1.74 23.93
C GLN A 9 1.66 1.64 23.36
N GLN A 10 1.40 1.69 23.33
CA GLN A 10 1.43 1.30 22.64
C GLN A 10 1.23 1.73 21.90
N PHE A 11 1.30 2.16 21.78
CA PHE A 11 1.66 2.28 20.99
C PHE A 11 2.05 2.41 20.57
N GLN A 12 2.08 2.57 20.89
CA GLN A 12 2.90 2.54 20.72
C GLN A 12 3.44 2.27 20.27
N GLU A 13 4.04 2.16 20.98
CA GLU A 13 4.97 1.67 20.25
C GLU A 13 4.51 1.26 18.97
N ILE A 14 4.89 1.72 18.11
CA ILE A 14 4.20 1.57 16.87
C ILE A 14 5.04 0.74 15.93
N GLU A 15 4.61 -0.47 15.70
CA GLU A 15 5.31 -1.33 14.77
C GLU A 15 5.04 -0.89 13.35
N THR A 16 6.11 -0.82 12.58
CA THR A 16 6.02 -0.56 11.15
C THR A 16 5.76 -1.88 10.44
N VAL A 17 4.63 -1.97 9.76
CA VAL A 17 4.25 -3.17 9.02
C VAL A 17 4.38 -2.93 7.54
N ALA A 18 5.20 -3.75 6.88
CA ALA A 18 5.36 -3.69 5.43
C ALA A 18 4.27 -4.54 4.78
N GLY A 19 3.96 -4.25 3.53
CA GLY A 19 2.97 -5.02 2.80
C GLY A 19 2.72 -4.48 1.42
N VAL A 20 1.69 -5.03 0.79
CA VAL A 20 1.28 -4.66 -0.56
C VAL A 20 -0.16 -4.19 -0.50
N TYR A 21 -0.45 -3.11 -1.17
CA TYR A 21 -1.81 -2.58 -1.23
C TYR A 21 -2.22 -2.33 -2.67
N GLN A 22 -3.53 -2.21 -2.89
CA GLN A 22 -4.05 -1.85 -4.20
C GLN A 22 -4.99 -0.67 -4.08
N ILE A 23 -5.02 0.14 -5.14
CA ILE A 23 -6.00 1.19 -5.32
C ILE A 23 -6.82 0.78 -6.53
N LYS A 24 -8.13 0.63 -6.34
CA LYS A 24 -9.01 0.17 -7.40
C LYS A 24 -9.98 1.27 -7.82
N ASN A 25 -10.05 1.50 -9.12
CA ASN A 25 -11.05 2.40 -9.71
C ASN A 25 -12.30 1.58 -9.99
N LYS A 26 -13.37 1.83 -9.25
CA LYS A 26 -14.60 1.07 -9.37
C LYS A 26 -15.36 1.33 -10.67
N VAL A 27 -15.04 2.41 -11.34
CA VAL A 27 -15.69 2.77 -12.59
C VAL A 27 -15.21 1.92 -13.75
N ASN A 28 -13.89 1.75 -13.87
CA ASN A 28 -13.31 1.01 -14.98
C ASN A 28 -12.58 -0.27 -14.57
N GLY A 29 -12.48 -0.55 -13.28
CA GLY A 29 -11.84 -1.76 -12.78
C GLY A 29 -10.33 -1.75 -12.78
N LYS A 30 -9.71 -0.64 -13.14
CA LYS A 30 -8.24 -0.57 -13.17
C LYS A 30 -7.66 -0.60 -11.76
N LEU A 31 -6.50 -1.22 -11.65
CA LEU A 31 -5.81 -1.41 -10.38
C LEU A 31 -4.44 -0.75 -10.38
N PHE A 32 -4.07 -0.21 -9.24
CA PHE A 32 -2.71 0.22 -8.97
C PHE A 32 -2.21 -0.59 -7.79
N VAL A 33 -1.13 -1.33 -7.98
CA VAL A 33 -0.57 -2.21 -6.94
C VAL A 33 0.81 -1.70 -6.58
N GLU A 34 1.05 -1.54 -5.29
CA GLU A 34 2.34 -1.06 -4.82
C GLU A 34 2.67 -1.66 -3.47
N SER A 35 3.95 -1.91 -3.24
CA SER A 35 4.44 -2.33 -1.94
C SER A 35 4.91 -1.12 -1.15
N THR A 36 4.90 -1.25 0.16
CA THR A 36 5.41 -0.22 1.05
C THR A 36 6.02 -0.87 2.27
N ARG A 37 7.07 -0.25 2.78
CA ARG A 37 7.70 -0.71 4.01
C ARG A 37 6.91 -0.32 5.25
N ASN A 38 5.93 0.56 5.07
CA ASN A 38 5.09 1.03 6.16
C ASN A 38 3.68 1.27 5.64
N LEU A 39 2.76 0.38 5.98
CA LEU A 39 1.38 0.47 5.50
C LEU A 39 0.66 1.74 5.97
N LYS A 40 1.19 2.39 7.01
CA LYS A 40 0.62 3.67 7.45
C LYS A 40 0.78 4.77 6.43
N THR A 41 1.71 4.60 5.47
CA THR A 41 1.90 5.60 4.41
C THR A 41 0.73 5.65 3.44
N ILE A 42 -0.21 4.70 3.52
CA ILE A 42 -1.41 4.74 2.68
C ILE A 42 -2.18 6.05 2.87
N ASN A 43 -2.21 6.57 4.11
CA ASN A 43 -2.86 7.86 4.34
C ASN A 43 -2.15 8.98 3.59
N GLY A 44 -0.82 8.90 3.50
CA GLY A 44 -0.05 9.87 2.72
C GLY A 44 -0.32 9.74 1.23
N VAL A 45 -0.56 8.52 0.74
CA VAL A 45 -0.91 8.30 -0.65
C VAL A 45 -2.22 8.99 -0.99
N LYS A 46 -3.22 8.84 -0.12
CA LYS A 46 -4.50 9.53 -0.31
C LYS A 46 -4.30 11.05 -0.33
N PHE A 47 -3.43 11.52 0.54
CA PHE A 47 -3.14 12.95 0.62
C PHE A 47 -2.54 13.45 -0.69
N THR A 48 -1.58 12.71 -1.26
CA THR A 48 -0.97 13.13 -2.53
C THR A 48 -1.99 13.12 -3.67
N LEU A 49 -2.87 12.13 -3.69
CA LEU A 49 -3.90 12.06 -4.73
C LEU A 49 -4.89 13.22 -4.60
N ASN A 50 -5.27 13.56 -3.37
CA ASN A 50 -6.19 14.67 -3.14
C ASN A 50 -5.56 16.02 -3.47
N ASN A 51 -4.23 16.10 -3.41
CA ASN A 51 -3.51 17.33 -3.69
C ASN A 51 -2.90 17.38 -5.09
N ASN A 52 -3.23 16.42 -5.93
CA ASN A 52 -2.77 16.38 -7.32
C ASN A 52 -1.24 16.27 -7.42
N THR A 53 -0.65 15.51 -6.51
CA THR A 53 0.81 15.37 -6.46
C THR A 53 1.30 13.92 -6.51
N HIS A 54 0.43 12.98 -6.83
CA HIS A 54 0.84 11.58 -6.92
C HIS A 54 1.77 11.36 -8.09
N MET A 55 2.76 10.47 -7.91
CA MET A 55 3.77 10.21 -8.94
C MET A 55 3.22 9.48 -10.16
N ASN A 56 2.21 8.64 -9.96
CA ASN A 56 1.61 7.93 -11.09
C ASN A 56 0.58 8.84 -11.76
N LYS A 57 0.94 9.32 -12.94
CA LYS A 57 0.12 10.31 -13.63
C LYS A 57 -1.22 9.78 -14.11
N LYS A 58 -1.25 8.52 -14.54
CA LYS A 58 -2.52 7.91 -14.99
C LYS A 58 -3.50 7.77 -13.84
N LEU A 59 -3.02 7.30 -12.70
CA LEU A 59 -3.84 7.15 -11.52
C LEU A 59 -4.33 8.52 -11.06
N GLN A 60 -3.43 9.50 -11.01
CA GLN A 60 -3.78 10.85 -10.59
C GLN A 60 -4.84 11.46 -11.51
N SER A 61 -4.69 11.27 -12.81
CA SER A 61 -5.63 11.81 -13.79
C SER A 61 -7.02 11.23 -13.58
N ASP A 62 -7.12 9.91 -13.40
CA ASP A 62 -8.41 9.28 -13.19
C ASP A 62 -9.02 9.68 -11.85
N TRP A 63 -8.18 9.82 -10.82
CA TRP A 63 -8.63 10.29 -9.51
C TRP A 63 -9.28 11.66 -9.62
N ASN A 64 -8.65 12.55 -10.40
CA ASN A 64 -9.19 13.89 -10.59
C ASN A 64 -10.48 13.87 -11.40
N GLU A 65 -10.57 12.95 -12.35
CA GLU A 65 -11.71 12.89 -13.26
C GLU A 65 -12.97 12.29 -12.63
N VAL A 66 -12.82 11.14 -11.97
CA VAL A 66 -13.99 10.43 -11.45
C VAL A 66 -14.23 10.66 -9.96
N GLY A 67 -13.24 11.23 -9.27
CA GLY A 67 -13.39 11.58 -7.86
C GLY A 67 -12.97 10.46 -6.92
N LYS A 68 -12.58 10.86 -5.71
CA LYS A 68 -12.06 9.94 -4.71
C LYS A 68 -13.04 8.85 -4.30
N GLU A 69 -14.33 9.13 -4.40
CA GLU A 69 -15.35 8.18 -3.99
C GLU A 69 -15.46 6.98 -4.93
N ALA A 70 -14.92 7.12 -6.14
CA ALA A 70 -14.91 6.02 -7.10
C ALA A 70 -13.78 5.04 -6.83
N PHE A 71 -12.89 5.33 -5.90
CA PHE A 71 -11.72 4.51 -5.62
C PHE A 71 -11.80 3.83 -4.26
N THR A 72 -11.26 2.61 -4.19
CA THR A 72 -11.06 1.91 -2.91
C THR A 72 -9.59 1.59 -2.76
N ILE A 73 -9.12 1.61 -1.51
CA ILE A 73 -7.74 1.24 -1.20
C ILE A 73 -7.81 0.07 -0.23
N GLU A 74 -7.17 -1.03 -0.61
CA GLU A 74 -7.21 -2.24 0.19
C GLU A 74 -5.81 -2.81 0.37
N ILE A 75 -5.56 -3.35 1.56
CA ILE A 75 -4.31 -4.04 1.84
C ILE A 75 -4.46 -5.47 1.32
N LEU A 76 -3.57 -5.86 0.40
CA LEU A 76 -3.61 -7.19 -0.19
C LEU A 76 -2.89 -8.21 0.65
N ASP A 77 -1.78 -7.79 1.27
CA ASP A 77 -0.94 -8.73 2.01
C ASP A 77 -0.03 -7.95 2.94
N THR A 78 0.39 -8.60 4.01
CA THR A 78 1.34 -8.01 4.95
C THR A 78 2.57 -8.90 5.02
N LEU A 79 3.71 -8.28 5.27
CA LEU A 79 4.98 -8.98 5.36
C LEU A 79 5.42 -9.02 6.81
N LYS A 80 5.57 -10.24 7.33
CA LYS A 80 6.07 -10.39 8.68
C LYS A 80 7.59 -10.33 8.69
N ASN A 81 8.10 -9.55 9.63
CA ASN A 81 9.53 -9.45 9.80
C ASN A 81 10.04 -10.70 10.53
N ASP A 82 10.99 -11.39 9.93
CA ASP A 82 11.59 -12.59 10.52
C ASP A 82 12.89 -12.21 11.23
N GLU A 83 12.77 -11.74 12.45
CA GLU A 83 13.89 -11.26 13.22
C GLU A 83 14.85 -12.37 13.64
N ASP A 84 14.38 -13.61 13.66
CA ASP A 84 15.18 -14.75 14.07
C ASP A 84 16.07 -15.27 12.94
N ASN A 85 15.84 -14.81 11.73
CA ASN A 85 16.61 -15.24 10.57
C ASN A 85 17.66 -14.18 10.22
N PRO A 86 18.97 -14.46 10.47
CA PRO A 86 20.01 -13.46 10.19
C PRO A 86 20.18 -13.16 8.71
N TYR A 87 19.64 -14.01 7.85
CA TYR A 87 19.71 -13.79 6.40
C TYR A 87 18.47 -13.15 5.83
N TYR A 88 17.52 -12.79 6.70
CA TYR A 88 16.28 -12.18 6.23
C TYR A 88 16.54 -10.78 5.68
N ASN A 89 16.05 -10.53 4.49
CA ASN A 89 16.15 -9.22 3.85
C ASN A 89 14.75 -8.72 3.54
N GLU A 90 14.30 -7.75 4.31
CA GLU A 90 12.94 -7.21 4.16
C GLU A 90 12.71 -6.63 2.78
N LYS A 91 13.71 -5.94 2.25
CA LYS A 91 13.59 -5.31 0.94
C LYS A 91 13.32 -6.33 -0.14
N GLU A 92 14.07 -7.43 -0.14
CA GLU A 92 13.87 -8.48 -1.14
C GLU A 92 12.58 -9.24 -0.93
N ALA A 93 12.24 -9.53 0.34
CA ALA A 93 11.00 -10.22 0.65
C ALA A 93 9.79 -9.39 0.19
N LEU A 94 9.86 -8.09 0.40
CA LEU A 94 8.79 -7.19 -0.02
C LEU A 94 8.68 -7.12 -1.53
N LYS A 95 9.81 -7.11 -2.21
CA LYS A 95 9.84 -7.10 -3.67
C LYS A 95 9.23 -8.36 -4.23
N GLU A 96 9.52 -9.51 -3.64
CA GLU A 96 8.94 -10.77 -4.07
C GLU A 96 7.44 -10.82 -3.83
N LEU A 97 7.00 -10.27 -2.70
CA LEU A 97 5.59 -10.22 -2.39
C LEU A 97 4.85 -9.33 -3.38
N GLU A 98 5.43 -8.19 -3.71
CA GLU A 98 4.86 -7.29 -4.70
C GLU A 98 4.77 -7.98 -6.06
N GLN A 99 5.83 -8.68 -6.46
CA GLN A 99 5.86 -9.37 -7.74
C GLN A 99 4.79 -10.45 -7.81
N LYS A 100 4.58 -11.16 -6.71
CA LYS A 100 3.53 -12.17 -6.62
C LYS A 100 2.17 -11.56 -6.96
N TRP A 101 1.86 -10.40 -6.38
CA TRP A 101 0.59 -9.76 -6.62
C TRP A 101 0.51 -9.14 -8.02
N LEU A 102 1.62 -8.62 -8.53
CA LEU A 102 1.66 -8.10 -9.89
C LEU A 102 1.39 -9.22 -10.89
N ASP A 103 1.95 -10.41 -10.65
CA ASP A 103 1.73 -11.55 -11.53
C ASP A 103 0.29 -12.04 -11.46
N GLN A 104 -0.32 -11.95 -10.31
CA GLN A 104 -1.68 -12.41 -10.10
C GLN A 104 -2.72 -11.45 -10.65
N LEU A 105 -2.56 -10.17 -10.41
CA LEU A 105 -3.55 -9.16 -10.76
C LEU A 105 -3.29 -8.50 -12.10
N LYS A 106 -2.04 -8.51 -12.55
CA LYS A 106 -1.61 -7.95 -13.85
C LYS A 106 -2.19 -6.56 -14.09
N PRO A 107 -1.89 -5.60 -13.21
CA PRO A 107 -2.45 -4.24 -13.33
C PRO A 107 -1.72 -3.40 -14.36
N PHE A 108 -1.63 -3.92 -15.57
CA PHE A 108 -0.87 -3.30 -16.65
C PHE A 108 -1.78 -2.98 -17.84
N GLY A 109 -1.40 -1.99 -18.61
CA GLY A 109 -2.13 -1.62 -19.80
C GLY A 109 -3.55 -1.21 -19.48
N GLU A 110 -4.52 -1.91 -20.08
CA GLU A 110 -5.93 -1.59 -19.88
C GLU A 110 -6.45 -2.05 -18.53
N ASN A 111 -5.69 -2.90 -17.84
CA ASN A 111 -6.14 -3.46 -16.57
C ASN A 111 -5.64 -2.68 -15.35
N GLY A 112 -4.80 -1.69 -15.54
CA GLY A 112 -4.26 -0.98 -14.40
C GLY A 112 -3.40 0.20 -14.73
N TYR A 113 -2.78 0.68 -13.66
CA TYR A 113 -1.95 1.90 -13.72
C TYR A 113 -0.46 1.61 -13.60
N ASN A 114 -0.08 0.35 -13.37
CA ASN A 114 1.34 -0.02 -13.19
C ASN A 114 2.13 -0.08 -14.49
#